data_abf4bf4b722b50af66af28a5f22e0b8d
#
_entry.id   abf4bf4b722b50af66af28a5f22e0b8d
#
_cell.length_a   1.000
_cell.length_b   1.000
_cell.length_c   1.000
_cell.angle_alpha   90.00
_cell.angle_beta   90.00
_cell.angle_gamma   90.00
#
_symmetry.space_group_name_H-M   'P 1'
#
loop_
_entity.id
_entity.type
_entity.pdbx_description
1 polymer ?
#
loop_
_entity_poly.entity_id
_entity_poly.type
_entity_poly.pdbx_seq_one_letter_code
_entity_poly.pdbx_strand_id
1 'polypeptide(L)'
;MVIAEYLEERFPEPALLPPDSKDRALVRMFARITDLDVLTPMMKLFELHFVPKRNNVEIDAQFARLHHGLAAIEARMAQGPFALGDDISFADAWLTPTRFIFNNFRAMTGRHDLLDAYPKFDAYQQIASQHPALSRVWGEMTDGLKIFLSELEMGAA
;
A
#
# COMPACT_ATOMS: atom_id res chain seq x y z
N MET A 1 13.37 0.43 0.74
CA MET A 1 14.01 -0.09 -0.49
C MET A 1 15.40 -0.67 -0.20
N VAL A 2 16.39 0.07 0.33
CA VAL A 2 17.78 -0.39 0.54
C VAL A 2 17.86 -1.71 1.34
N ILE A 3 17.13 -1.83 2.46
CA ILE A 3 17.12 -3.06 3.27
C ILE A 3 16.57 -4.25 2.47
N ALA A 4 15.51 -4.05 1.70
CA ALA A 4 14.91 -5.11 0.88
C ALA A 4 15.88 -5.57 -0.23
N GLU A 5 16.58 -4.64 -0.88
CA GLU A 5 17.60 -4.97 -1.88
C GLU A 5 18.78 -5.73 -1.28
N TYR A 6 19.25 -5.33 -0.09
CA TYR A 6 20.28 -6.07 0.65
C TYR A 6 19.83 -7.51 0.97
N LEU A 7 18.57 -7.68 1.41
CA LEU A 7 18.05 -9.01 1.71
C LEU A 7 17.93 -9.87 0.44
N GLU A 8 17.52 -9.30 -0.68
CA GLU A 8 17.45 -9.99 -1.97
C GLU A 8 18.82 -10.46 -2.46
N GLU A 9 19.84 -9.60 -2.32
CA GLU A 9 21.22 -9.99 -2.65
C GLU A 9 21.78 -11.05 -1.71
N ARG A 10 21.38 -11.02 -0.44
CA ARG A 10 21.86 -11.96 0.59
C ARG A 10 21.12 -13.30 0.58
N PHE A 11 19.83 -13.27 0.21
CA PHE A 11 18.92 -14.42 0.22
C PHE A 11 18.11 -14.43 -1.11
N PRO A 12 18.75 -14.80 -2.23
CA PRO A 12 18.15 -14.67 -3.56
C PRO A 12 17.04 -15.67 -3.86
N GLU A 13 16.73 -16.59 -2.94
CA GLU A 13 15.69 -17.61 -3.13
C GLU A 13 14.71 -17.61 -1.94
N PRO A 14 13.40 -17.45 -2.22
CA PRO A 14 12.79 -17.13 -3.52
C PRO A 14 13.06 -15.69 -3.93
N ALA A 15 13.37 -15.47 -5.22
CA ALA A 15 13.63 -14.16 -5.77
C ALA A 15 12.37 -13.28 -5.78
N LEU A 16 12.47 -12.04 -5.30
CA LEU A 16 11.42 -11.02 -5.37
C LEU A 16 11.71 -9.95 -6.44
N LEU A 17 12.86 -10.02 -7.08
CA LEU A 17 13.20 -9.23 -8.25
C LEU A 17 13.35 -10.13 -9.47
N PRO A 18 12.70 -9.80 -10.60
CA PRO A 18 12.82 -10.57 -11.83
C PRO A 18 14.26 -10.51 -12.38
N PRO A 19 14.68 -11.49 -13.20
CA PRO A 19 16.05 -11.53 -13.75
C PRO A 19 16.31 -10.43 -14.77
N ASP A 20 15.31 -10.00 -15.54
CA ASP A 20 15.45 -8.95 -16.55
C ASP A 20 15.60 -7.56 -15.92
N SER A 21 16.53 -6.78 -16.44
CA SER A 21 16.84 -5.46 -15.88
C SER A 21 15.72 -4.43 -16.05
N LYS A 22 14.93 -4.51 -17.12
CA LYS A 22 13.80 -3.63 -17.38
C LYS A 22 12.65 -3.95 -16.42
N ASP A 23 12.39 -5.22 -16.18
CA ASP A 23 11.36 -5.67 -15.26
C ASP A 23 11.74 -5.34 -13.80
N ARG A 24 13.04 -5.49 -13.43
CA ARG A 24 13.56 -5.00 -12.13
C ARG A 24 13.35 -3.50 -11.95
N ALA A 25 13.57 -2.71 -12.99
CA ALA A 25 13.33 -1.27 -12.95
C ALA A 25 11.83 -0.97 -12.75
N LEU A 26 10.94 -1.72 -13.43
CA LEU A 26 9.49 -1.60 -13.27
C LEU A 26 9.04 -1.92 -11.84
N VAL A 27 9.52 -3.01 -11.25
CA VAL A 27 9.25 -3.39 -9.84
C VAL A 27 9.67 -2.27 -8.89
N ARG A 28 10.89 -1.74 -9.05
CA ARG A 28 11.40 -0.65 -8.20
C ARG A 28 10.60 0.65 -8.37
N MET A 29 10.25 0.99 -9.60
CA MET A 29 9.41 2.15 -9.89
C MET A 29 8.03 2.00 -9.24
N PHE A 30 7.41 0.83 -9.35
CA PHE A 30 6.11 0.54 -8.74
C PHE A 30 6.16 0.70 -7.21
N ALA A 31 7.17 0.11 -6.55
CA ALA A 31 7.37 0.25 -5.12
C ALA A 31 7.57 1.72 -4.71
N ARG A 32 8.31 2.52 -5.50
CA ARG A 32 8.51 3.96 -5.22
C ARG A 32 7.25 4.79 -5.40
N ILE A 33 6.43 4.52 -6.42
CA ILE A 33 5.14 5.19 -6.60
C ILE A 33 4.22 4.86 -5.42
N THR A 34 4.15 3.60 -5.03
CA THR A 34 3.36 3.15 -3.88
C THR A 34 3.76 3.88 -2.60
N ASP A 35 5.05 4.00 -2.33
CA ASP A 35 5.59 4.67 -1.14
C ASP A 35 5.34 6.19 -1.17
N LEU A 36 5.77 6.86 -2.24
CA LEU A 36 5.81 8.32 -2.29
C LEU A 36 4.48 8.96 -2.67
N ASP A 37 3.74 8.37 -3.61
CA ASP A 37 2.57 9.01 -4.20
C ASP A 37 1.24 8.38 -3.76
N VAL A 38 1.30 7.25 -3.01
CA VAL A 38 0.11 6.67 -2.37
C VAL A 38 0.22 6.71 -0.85
N LEU A 39 1.22 6.05 -0.27
CA LEU A 39 1.33 5.94 1.19
C LEU A 39 1.60 7.30 1.84
N THR A 40 2.57 8.05 1.33
CA THR A 40 2.94 9.36 1.93
C THR A 40 1.78 10.36 1.97
N PRO A 41 1.06 10.67 0.86
CA PRO A 41 -0.09 11.57 0.93
C PRO A 41 -1.24 11.01 1.78
N MET A 42 -1.45 9.71 1.79
CA MET A 42 -2.47 9.07 2.64
C MET A 42 -2.15 9.25 4.13
N MET A 43 -0.91 9.04 4.54
CA MET A 43 -0.48 9.29 5.93
C MET A 43 -0.64 10.76 6.32
N LYS A 44 -0.37 11.67 5.39
CA LYS A 44 -0.60 13.11 5.63
C LYS A 44 -2.09 13.44 5.76
N LEU A 45 -2.95 12.86 4.94
CA LEU A 45 -4.41 12.99 5.07
C LEU A 45 -4.92 12.41 6.40
N PHE A 46 -4.32 11.32 6.86
CA PHE A 46 -4.62 10.75 8.16
C PHE A 46 -4.29 11.73 9.29
N GLU A 47 -3.08 12.32 9.30
CA GLU A 47 -2.72 13.35 10.27
C GLU A 47 -3.69 14.54 10.24
N LEU A 48 -4.01 15.04 9.04
CA LEU A 48 -4.91 16.19 8.85
C LEU A 48 -6.35 15.89 9.29
N HIS A 49 -6.75 14.63 9.36
CA HIS A 49 -8.07 14.23 9.84
C HIS A 49 -8.27 14.57 11.32
N PHE A 50 -7.22 14.47 12.14
CA PHE A 50 -7.27 14.71 13.59
C PHE A 50 -6.95 16.15 14.00
N VAL A 51 -6.58 17.02 13.06
CA VAL A 51 -6.28 18.42 13.39
C VAL A 51 -7.57 19.22 13.56
N PRO A 52 -7.74 19.98 14.67
CA PRO A 52 -8.97 20.75 14.92
C PRO A 52 -9.27 21.79 13.85
N LYS A 53 -8.23 22.41 13.30
CA LYS A 53 -8.35 23.43 12.25
C LYS A 53 -7.90 22.85 10.91
N ARG A 54 -8.84 22.43 10.09
CA ARG A 54 -8.58 21.85 8.77
C ARG A 54 -8.05 22.88 7.77
N ASN A 55 -6.96 22.54 7.09
CA ASN A 55 -6.45 23.29 5.94
C ASN A 55 -6.96 22.60 4.65
N ASN A 56 -8.07 23.06 4.10
CA ASN A 56 -8.67 22.45 2.92
C ASN A 56 -7.76 22.49 1.70
N VAL A 57 -6.95 23.53 1.52
CA VAL A 57 -6.00 23.63 0.40
C VAL A 57 -4.95 22.51 0.47
N GLU A 58 -4.45 22.23 1.66
CA GLU A 58 -3.49 21.13 1.86
C GLU A 58 -4.16 19.76 1.68
N ILE A 59 -5.37 19.59 2.21
CA ILE A 59 -6.16 18.36 2.05
C ILE A 59 -6.39 18.07 0.56
N ASP A 60 -6.85 19.06 -0.20
CA ASP A 60 -7.10 18.91 -1.64
C ASP A 60 -5.80 18.57 -2.40
N ALA A 61 -4.69 19.20 -2.04
CA ALA A 61 -3.39 18.89 -2.64
C ALA A 61 -2.94 17.44 -2.36
N GLN A 62 -3.14 16.94 -1.14
CA GLN A 62 -2.81 15.55 -0.80
C GLN A 62 -3.74 14.56 -1.51
N PHE A 63 -5.04 14.85 -1.64
CA PHE A 63 -5.94 14.02 -2.44
C PHE A 63 -5.54 14.00 -3.92
N ALA A 64 -5.21 15.14 -4.51
CA ALA A 64 -4.74 15.21 -5.89
C ALA A 64 -3.48 14.35 -6.11
N ARG A 65 -2.53 14.40 -5.17
CA ARG A 65 -1.32 13.57 -5.20
C ARG A 65 -1.64 12.08 -5.05
N LEU A 66 -2.52 11.72 -4.11
CA LEU A 66 -2.98 10.36 -3.91
C LEU A 66 -3.64 9.79 -5.17
N HIS A 67 -4.54 10.54 -5.80
CA HIS A 67 -5.19 10.13 -7.05
C HIS A 67 -4.18 9.98 -8.20
N HIS A 68 -3.17 10.84 -8.28
CA HIS A 68 -2.09 10.70 -9.25
C HIS A 68 -1.32 9.38 -9.07
N GLY A 69 -0.95 9.07 -7.82
CA GLY A 69 -0.27 7.82 -7.47
C GLY A 69 -1.11 6.58 -7.74
N LEU A 70 -2.39 6.59 -7.35
CA LEU A 70 -3.33 5.49 -7.61
C LEU A 70 -3.51 5.26 -9.11
N ALA A 71 -3.69 6.31 -9.92
CA ALA A 71 -3.80 6.20 -11.37
C ALA A 71 -2.51 5.62 -11.99
N ALA A 72 -1.34 6.02 -11.49
CA ALA A 72 -0.06 5.52 -11.96
C ALA A 72 0.14 4.02 -11.64
N ILE A 73 -0.31 3.57 -10.46
CA ILE A 73 -0.31 2.15 -10.06
C ILE A 73 -1.31 1.37 -10.93
N GLU A 74 -2.57 1.81 -10.98
CA GLU A 74 -3.65 1.18 -11.74
C GLU A 74 -3.27 0.91 -13.19
N ALA A 75 -2.66 1.90 -13.85
CA ALA A 75 -2.22 1.80 -15.24
C ALA A 75 -1.10 0.75 -15.46
N ARG A 76 -0.36 0.41 -14.40
CA ARG A 76 0.80 -0.51 -14.46
C ARG A 76 0.51 -1.88 -13.87
N MET A 77 -0.52 -2.02 -13.06
CA MET A 77 -0.92 -3.32 -12.54
C MET A 77 -1.29 -4.27 -13.67
N ALA A 78 -0.75 -5.47 -13.59
CA ALA A 78 -1.12 -6.57 -14.47
C ALA A 78 -2.55 -7.08 -14.18
N GLN A 79 -3.04 -7.97 -15.03
CA GLN A 79 -4.28 -8.73 -14.78
C GLN A 79 -4.00 -10.09 -14.12
N GLY A 80 -2.85 -10.23 -13.47
CA GLY A 80 -2.42 -11.45 -12.79
C GLY A 80 -2.79 -11.45 -11.30
N PRO A 81 -2.39 -12.51 -10.60
CA PRO A 81 -2.61 -12.65 -9.15
C PRO A 81 -1.75 -11.69 -8.33
N PHE A 82 -0.70 -11.10 -8.90
CA PHE A 82 0.18 -10.17 -8.22
C PHE A 82 0.24 -8.82 -8.94
N ALA A 83 0.85 -7.84 -8.29
CA ALA A 83 0.86 -6.46 -8.77
C ALA A 83 1.35 -6.32 -10.23
N LEU A 84 2.37 -7.07 -10.62
CA LEU A 84 3.02 -6.95 -11.93
C LEU A 84 2.99 -8.24 -12.78
N GLY A 85 2.15 -9.22 -12.44
CA GLY A 85 1.99 -10.44 -13.22
C GLY A 85 1.70 -11.69 -12.40
N ASP A 86 2.31 -12.80 -12.83
CA ASP A 86 2.03 -14.12 -12.26
C ASP A 86 2.94 -14.49 -11.08
N ASP A 87 4.03 -13.74 -10.89
CA ASP A 87 4.99 -13.98 -9.82
C ASP A 87 4.94 -12.86 -8.77
N ILE A 88 5.08 -13.26 -7.49
CA ILE A 88 5.23 -12.32 -6.38
C ILE A 88 6.54 -11.54 -6.52
N SER A 89 6.50 -10.25 -6.19
CA SER A 89 7.66 -9.36 -6.31
C SER A 89 7.74 -8.34 -5.17
N PHE A 90 8.77 -7.52 -5.14
CA PHE A 90 8.81 -6.36 -4.24
C PHE A 90 7.63 -5.42 -4.43
N ALA A 91 7.03 -5.34 -5.62
CA ALA A 91 5.82 -4.55 -5.82
C ALA A 91 4.71 -4.97 -4.84
N ASP A 92 4.54 -6.28 -4.62
CA ASP A 92 3.56 -6.84 -3.70
C ASP A 92 3.92 -6.60 -2.24
N ALA A 93 5.21 -6.64 -1.91
CA ALA A 93 5.71 -6.33 -0.57
C ALA A 93 5.41 -4.88 -0.15
N TRP A 94 5.38 -3.94 -1.09
CA TRP A 94 4.94 -2.55 -0.86
C TRP A 94 3.43 -2.37 -0.94
N LEU A 95 2.80 -3.02 -1.89
CA LEU A 95 1.37 -2.83 -2.16
C LEU A 95 0.48 -3.41 -1.06
N THR A 96 0.82 -4.59 -0.55
CA THR A 96 0.00 -5.28 0.48
C THR A 96 -0.18 -4.45 1.75
N PRO A 97 0.88 -3.96 2.43
CA PRO A 97 0.72 -3.11 3.61
C PRO A 97 0.06 -1.77 3.28
N THR A 98 0.37 -1.18 2.12
CA THR A 98 -0.27 0.06 1.70
C THR A 98 -1.77 -0.12 1.50
N ARG A 99 -2.19 -1.22 0.89
CA ARG A 99 -3.61 -1.54 0.68
C ARG A 99 -4.35 -1.81 1.98
N PHE A 100 -3.67 -2.43 2.96
CA PHE A 100 -4.21 -2.61 4.32
C PHE A 100 -4.47 -1.26 5.00
N ILE A 101 -3.48 -0.36 5.01
CA ILE A 101 -3.61 0.98 5.60
C ILE A 101 -4.70 1.78 4.87
N PHE A 102 -4.79 1.65 3.55
CA PHE A 102 -5.81 2.31 2.74
C PHE A 102 -7.24 1.90 3.12
N ASN A 103 -7.48 0.62 3.43
CA ASN A 103 -8.76 0.16 3.92
C ASN A 103 -9.16 0.82 5.24
N ASN A 104 -8.21 0.90 6.17
CA ASN A 104 -8.46 1.55 7.45
C ASN A 104 -8.69 3.05 7.31
N PHE A 105 -7.96 3.70 6.40
CA PHE A 105 -8.18 5.10 6.07
C PHE A 105 -9.59 5.36 5.50
N ARG A 106 -10.06 4.52 4.56
CA ARG A 106 -11.42 4.62 4.01
C ARG A 106 -12.49 4.43 5.09
N ALA A 107 -12.33 3.41 5.92
CA ALA A 107 -13.27 3.13 7.02
C ALA A 107 -13.35 4.30 8.00
N MET A 108 -12.21 4.87 8.38
CA MET A 108 -12.13 5.98 9.33
C MET A 108 -12.71 7.29 8.77
N THR A 109 -12.44 7.58 7.49
CA THR A 109 -12.85 8.85 6.86
C THR A 109 -14.23 8.79 6.20
N GLY A 110 -14.84 7.60 6.08
CA GLY A 110 -16.08 7.37 5.34
C GLY A 110 -15.94 7.51 3.81
N ARG A 111 -14.70 7.64 3.29
CA ARG A 111 -14.42 7.85 1.86
C ARG A 111 -14.33 6.52 1.11
N HIS A 112 -15.47 5.84 1.03
CA HIS A 112 -15.56 4.55 0.32
C HIS A 112 -15.43 4.69 -1.21
N ASP A 113 -15.69 5.89 -1.74
CA ASP A 113 -15.62 6.28 -3.14
C ASP A 113 -14.20 6.31 -3.75
N LEU A 114 -13.17 6.35 -2.90
CA LEU A 114 -11.78 6.60 -3.34
C LEU A 114 -11.22 5.54 -4.31
N LEU A 115 -11.79 4.35 -4.37
CA LEU A 115 -11.32 3.27 -5.23
C LEU A 115 -12.19 3.02 -6.47
N ASP A 116 -13.29 3.74 -6.65
CA ASP A 116 -14.22 3.51 -7.76
C ASP A 116 -13.54 3.64 -9.14
N ALA A 117 -12.51 4.48 -9.24
CA ALA A 117 -11.72 4.68 -10.46
C ALA A 117 -10.51 3.71 -10.59
N TYR A 118 -10.27 2.82 -9.61
CA TYR A 118 -9.07 1.98 -9.52
C TYR A 118 -9.40 0.52 -9.27
N PRO A 119 -10.09 -0.16 -10.22
CA PRO A 119 -10.63 -1.51 -10.00
C PRO A 119 -9.57 -2.58 -9.78
N LYS A 120 -8.38 -2.50 -10.42
CA LYS A 120 -7.30 -3.47 -10.19
C LYS A 120 -6.72 -3.32 -8.78
N PHE A 121 -6.47 -2.08 -8.35
CA PHE A 121 -6.00 -1.79 -7.01
C PHE A 121 -7.05 -2.22 -5.96
N ASP A 122 -8.34 -2.05 -6.24
CA ASP A 122 -9.41 -2.50 -5.33
C ASP A 122 -9.48 -4.03 -5.24
N ALA A 123 -9.42 -4.73 -6.37
CA ALA A 123 -9.45 -6.19 -6.44
C ALA A 123 -8.21 -6.86 -5.85
N TYR A 124 -7.06 -6.18 -5.83
CA TYR A 124 -5.78 -6.73 -5.40
C TYR A 124 -5.84 -7.37 -4.00
N GLN A 125 -6.57 -6.78 -3.07
CA GLN A 125 -6.69 -7.33 -1.71
C GLN A 125 -7.23 -8.77 -1.71
N GLN A 126 -8.27 -9.04 -2.48
CA GLN A 126 -8.89 -10.36 -2.54
C GLN A 126 -7.92 -11.38 -3.15
N ILE A 127 -7.18 -10.97 -4.16
CA ILE A 127 -6.20 -11.81 -4.85
C ILE A 127 -5.01 -12.09 -3.95
N ALA A 128 -4.43 -11.05 -3.34
CA ALA A 128 -3.30 -11.15 -2.43
C ALA A 128 -3.61 -12.03 -1.21
N SER A 129 -4.85 -12.00 -0.70
CA SER A 129 -5.27 -12.81 0.45
C SER A 129 -5.20 -14.33 0.19
N GLN A 130 -5.12 -14.76 -1.06
CA GLN A 130 -4.99 -16.18 -1.44
C GLN A 130 -3.53 -16.65 -1.39
N HIS A 131 -2.56 -15.76 -1.37
CA HIS A 131 -1.15 -16.12 -1.27
C HIS A 131 -0.72 -16.24 0.20
N PRO A 132 -0.13 -17.37 0.65
CA PRO A 132 0.14 -17.61 2.07
C PRO A 132 0.98 -16.53 2.76
N ALA A 133 2.04 -16.03 2.08
CA ALA A 133 2.90 -14.99 2.65
C ALA A 133 2.18 -13.65 2.80
N LEU A 134 1.41 -13.23 1.78
CA LEU A 134 0.69 -11.95 1.81
C LEU A 134 -0.48 -11.99 2.79
N SER A 135 -1.19 -13.11 2.84
CA SER A 135 -2.27 -13.35 3.82
C SER A 135 -1.76 -13.32 5.26
N ARG A 136 -0.57 -13.90 5.51
CA ARG A 136 0.08 -13.85 6.81
C ARG A 136 0.41 -12.41 7.21
N VAL A 137 1.05 -11.64 6.34
CA VAL A 137 1.36 -10.22 6.59
C VAL A 137 0.09 -9.43 6.90
N TRP A 138 -0.99 -9.66 6.15
CA TRP A 138 -2.27 -9.01 6.40
C TRP A 138 -2.84 -9.36 7.78
N GLY A 139 -2.77 -10.63 8.19
CA GLY A 139 -3.18 -11.11 9.52
C GLY A 139 -2.37 -10.44 10.63
N GLU A 140 -1.04 -10.44 10.51
CA GLU A 140 -0.13 -9.81 11.49
C GLU A 140 -0.41 -8.29 11.63
N MET A 141 -0.66 -7.59 10.52
CA MET A 141 -1.05 -6.17 10.55
C MET A 141 -2.42 -5.95 11.20
N THR A 142 -3.38 -6.86 10.97
CA THR A 142 -4.71 -6.79 11.59
C THR A 142 -4.61 -6.94 13.11
N ASP A 143 -3.82 -7.88 13.58
CA ASP A 143 -3.65 -8.11 15.01
C ASP A 143 -2.84 -7.00 15.68
N GLY A 144 -1.80 -6.50 15.01
CA GLY A 144 -1.05 -5.31 15.47
C GLY A 144 -1.93 -4.07 15.59
N LEU A 145 -2.84 -3.84 14.64
CA LEU A 145 -3.78 -2.72 14.70
C LEU A 145 -4.76 -2.85 15.89
N LYS A 146 -5.29 -4.05 16.15
CA LYS A 146 -6.17 -4.29 17.31
C LYS A 146 -5.47 -3.97 18.63
N ILE A 147 -4.22 -4.43 18.79
CA ILE A 147 -3.41 -4.14 19.98
C ILE A 147 -3.21 -2.64 20.13
N PHE A 148 -2.78 -1.96 19.08
CA PHE A 148 -2.56 -0.51 19.07
C PHE A 148 -3.84 0.27 19.48
N LEU A 149 -5.00 -0.08 18.93
CA LEU A 149 -6.26 0.57 19.26
C LEU A 149 -6.67 0.32 20.71
N SER A 150 -6.47 -0.90 21.24
CA SER A 150 -6.77 -1.20 22.64
C SER A 150 -5.89 -0.42 23.63
N GLU A 151 -4.62 -0.19 23.28
CA GLU A 151 -3.69 0.62 24.08
C GLU A 151 -4.09 2.10 24.09
N LEU A 152 -4.57 2.63 22.97
CA LEU A 152 -5.06 4.00 22.89
C LEU A 152 -6.30 4.20 23.76
N GLU A 153 -7.23 3.25 23.78
CA GLU A 153 -8.43 3.30 24.62
C GLU A 153 -8.07 3.26 26.12
N MET A 154 -7.10 2.43 26.50
CA MET A 154 -6.62 2.34 27.90
C MET A 154 -5.85 3.58 28.35
N GLY A 155 -5.12 4.24 27.42
CA GLY A 155 -4.36 5.45 27.73
C GLY A 155 -5.21 6.72 27.78
N ALA A 156 -6.46 6.67 27.29
CA ALA A 156 -7.40 7.78 27.28
C ALA A 156 -8.37 7.78 28.50
N ALA A 157 -8.33 6.74 29.33
CA ALA A 157 -9.12 6.59 30.56
C ALA A 157 -8.35 7.06 31.80
#